data_91eef372f94aba62029a22af9f112411
#
_entry.id   91eef372f94aba62029a22af9f112411
#
_cell.length_a   1.000
_cell.length_b   1.000
_cell.length_c   1.000
_cell.angle_alpha   90.00
_cell.angle_beta   90.00
_cell.angle_gamma   90.00
#
_symmetry.space_group_name_H-M   'P 1'
#
loop_
_entity.id
_entity.type
_entity.pdbx_description
1 polymer ?
#
loop_
_entity_poly.entity_id
_entity_poly.type
_entity_poly.pdbx_seq_one_letter_code
_entity_poly.pdbx_strand_id
1 'polypeptide(L)'
;MLQVKDTLRATVQVSFDGRVYKVYHGPDAPKRFDNEVRILRHLEARRCGFVPRLLEADPSKLRIVTTNCGVRVEHLDAERLRELFAELEGFGVRHDDCDMRNVTYRQSDGRFCVVDFELATILPGFE
;
A
#
# COMPACT_ATOMS: atom_id res chain seq x y z
N MET A 1 -17.94 -0.87 10.06
CA MET A 1 -16.57 -0.85 9.53
C MET A 1 -15.57 -0.74 10.66
N LEU A 2 -14.49 -1.49 10.56
CA LEU A 2 -13.40 -1.44 11.53
C LEU A 2 -12.39 -0.37 11.09
N GLN A 3 -12.15 0.62 11.93
CA GLN A 3 -11.10 1.61 11.68
C GLN A 3 -9.75 1.04 12.08
N VAL A 4 -8.83 0.96 11.12
CA VAL A 4 -7.50 0.38 11.30
C VAL A 4 -6.46 1.47 11.57
N LYS A 5 -6.65 2.64 10.98
CA LYS A 5 -5.69 3.75 11.06
C LYS A 5 -6.45 5.07 10.93
N ASP A 6 -6.07 6.03 11.76
CA ASP A 6 -6.55 7.39 11.64
C ASP A 6 -5.38 8.31 12.01
N THR A 7 -4.88 9.03 11.03
CA THR A 7 -3.73 9.91 11.19
C THR A 7 -4.06 11.29 10.64
N LEU A 8 -3.11 12.23 10.73
CA LEU A 8 -3.24 13.56 10.12
C LEU A 8 -3.29 13.51 8.58
N ARG A 9 -2.96 12.36 7.97
CA ARG A 9 -2.88 12.22 6.51
C ARG A 9 -3.97 11.34 5.91
N ALA A 10 -4.41 10.32 6.64
CA ALA A 10 -5.37 9.37 6.07
C ALA A 10 -6.13 8.62 7.17
N THR A 11 -7.34 8.20 6.80
CA THR A 11 -8.16 7.29 7.60
C THR A 11 -8.32 5.99 6.82
N VAL A 12 -8.00 4.87 7.46
CA VAL A 12 -8.09 3.54 6.84
C VAL A 12 -9.10 2.69 7.61
N GLN A 13 -10.07 2.14 6.90
CA GLN A 13 -11.12 1.30 7.46
C GLN A 13 -11.26 0.02 6.66
N VAL A 14 -11.61 -1.07 7.34
CA VAL A 14 -11.90 -2.35 6.70
C VAL A 14 -13.40 -2.61 6.78
N SER A 15 -14.03 -2.86 5.64
CA SER A 15 -15.45 -3.16 5.57
C SER A 15 -15.73 -4.63 5.93
N PHE A 16 -17.00 -4.96 6.11
CA PHE A 16 -17.42 -6.33 6.46
C PHE A 16 -17.09 -7.35 5.36
N ASP A 17 -16.95 -6.91 4.12
CA ASP A 17 -16.56 -7.78 3.00
C ASP A 17 -15.04 -7.91 2.85
N GLY A 18 -14.28 -7.34 3.78
CA GLY A 18 -12.82 -7.42 3.79
C GLY A 18 -12.11 -6.39 2.92
N ARG A 19 -12.83 -5.50 2.23
CA ARG A 19 -12.21 -4.44 1.44
C ARG A 19 -11.67 -3.34 2.34
N VAL A 20 -10.58 -2.72 1.89
CA VAL A 20 -9.93 -1.62 2.61
C VAL A 20 -10.28 -0.30 1.95
N TYR A 21 -10.81 0.63 2.75
CA TYR A 21 -11.16 1.98 2.33
C TYR A 21 -10.14 2.94 2.93
N LYS A 22 -9.50 3.74 2.08
CA LYS A 22 -8.54 4.75 2.51
C LYS A 22 -8.99 6.11 2.01
N VAL A 23 -9.18 7.06 2.92
CA VAL A 23 -9.54 8.45 2.63
C VAL A 23 -8.37 9.34 3.00
N TYR A 24 -7.93 10.15 2.04
CA TYR A 24 -6.79 11.04 2.22
C TYR A 24 -7.29 12.39 2.72
N HIS A 25 -6.57 12.97 3.66
CA HIS A 25 -6.84 14.30 4.17
C HIS A 25 -5.52 14.97 4.61
N GLY A 26 -5.61 16.25 5.01
CA GLY A 26 -4.42 16.98 5.43
C GLY A 26 -3.54 17.45 4.26
N PRO A 27 -2.26 17.76 4.53
CA PRO A 27 -1.38 18.36 3.53
C PRO A 27 -1.19 17.49 2.30
N ASP A 28 -1.31 18.09 1.11
CA ASP A 28 -1.07 17.46 -0.19
C ASP A 28 -1.95 16.23 -0.45
N ALA A 29 -3.14 16.14 0.17
CA ALA A 29 -4.02 14.99 0.01
C ALA A 29 -4.29 14.62 -1.45
N PRO A 30 -4.63 15.55 -2.37
CA PRO A 30 -4.84 15.20 -3.77
C PRO A 30 -3.59 14.62 -4.44
N LYS A 31 -2.42 15.16 -4.16
CA LYS A 31 -1.15 14.65 -4.71
C LYS A 31 -0.84 13.25 -4.21
N ARG A 32 -1.02 13.00 -2.92
CA ARG A 32 -0.76 11.69 -2.32
C ARG A 32 -1.74 10.64 -2.83
N PHE A 33 -3.01 11.03 -2.99
CA PHE A 33 -4.02 10.19 -3.63
C PHE A 33 -3.59 9.81 -5.05
N ASP A 34 -3.28 10.80 -5.88
CA ASP A 34 -2.89 10.58 -7.27
C ASP A 34 -1.66 9.68 -7.37
N ASN A 35 -0.68 9.91 -6.51
CA ASN A 35 0.55 9.12 -6.53
C ASN A 35 0.30 7.67 -6.14
N GLU A 36 -0.45 7.43 -5.07
CA GLU A 36 -0.75 6.04 -4.65
C GLU A 36 -1.53 5.29 -5.72
N VAL A 37 -2.51 5.93 -6.34
CA VAL A 37 -3.27 5.33 -7.45
C VAL A 37 -2.32 4.95 -8.59
N ARG A 38 -1.42 5.84 -8.97
CA ARG A 38 -0.45 5.60 -10.04
C ARG A 38 0.47 4.43 -9.70
N ILE A 39 0.99 4.39 -8.48
CA ILE A 39 1.87 3.33 -8.03
C ILE A 39 1.17 1.98 -8.01
N LEU A 40 -0.04 1.91 -7.44
CA LEU A 40 -0.80 0.67 -7.37
C LEU A 40 -1.16 0.13 -8.76
N ARG A 41 -1.52 1.00 -9.69
CA ARG A 41 -1.79 0.61 -11.08
C ARG A 41 -0.53 0.09 -11.78
N HIS A 42 0.61 0.72 -11.53
CA HIS A 42 1.89 0.26 -12.06
C HIS A 42 2.22 -1.15 -11.56
N LEU A 43 2.07 -1.38 -10.25
CA LEU A 43 2.38 -2.67 -9.64
C LEU A 43 1.42 -3.76 -10.13
N GLU A 44 0.14 -3.45 -10.29
CA GLU A 44 -0.83 -4.39 -10.82
C GLU A 44 -0.51 -4.77 -12.27
N ALA A 45 -0.15 -3.81 -13.10
CA ALA A 45 0.23 -4.05 -14.49
C ALA A 45 1.45 -4.98 -14.59
N ARG A 46 2.33 -4.93 -13.61
CA ARG A 46 3.53 -5.79 -13.54
C ARG A 46 3.30 -7.06 -12.72
N ARG A 47 2.07 -7.32 -12.32
CA ARG A 47 1.66 -8.54 -11.61
C ARG A 47 2.39 -8.74 -10.29
N CYS A 48 2.62 -7.65 -9.56
CA CYS A 48 3.16 -7.71 -8.21
C CYS A 48 2.07 -8.20 -7.26
N GLY A 49 2.23 -9.39 -6.72
CA GLY A 49 1.20 -10.06 -5.92
C GLY A 49 1.25 -9.79 -4.43
N PHE A 50 2.24 -9.03 -3.95
CA PHE A 50 2.40 -8.77 -2.51
C PHE A 50 2.14 -7.31 -2.13
N VAL A 51 1.21 -6.68 -2.83
CA VAL A 51 0.76 -5.32 -2.56
C VAL A 51 -0.76 -5.27 -2.67
N PRO A 52 -1.42 -4.23 -2.12
CA PRO A 52 -2.86 -4.11 -2.30
C PRO A 52 -3.21 -3.92 -3.77
N ARG A 53 -4.29 -4.56 -4.19
CA ARG A 53 -4.83 -4.37 -5.53
C ARG A 53 -5.88 -3.27 -5.49
N LEU A 54 -5.78 -2.30 -6.40
CA LEU A 54 -6.72 -1.19 -6.47
C LEU A 54 -8.04 -1.67 -7.07
N LEU A 55 -9.11 -1.53 -6.31
CA LEU A 55 -10.47 -1.90 -6.75
C LEU A 55 -11.26 -0.69 -7.23
N GLU A 56 -11.06 0.47 -6.60
CA GLU A 56 -11.77 1.70 -6.92
C GLU A 56 -10.93 2.91 -6.55
N ALA A 57 -11.00 3.96 -7.35
CA ALA A 57 -10.38 5.24 -7.05
C ALA A 57 -11.40 6.35 -7.31
N ASP A 58 -11.70 7.15 -6.29
CA ASP A 58 -12.67 8.25 -6.37
C ASP A 58 -11.98 9.57 -6.03
N PRO A 59 -11.56 10.35 -7.03
CA PRO A 59 -10.85 11.60 -6.78
C PRO A 59 -11.72 12.66 -6.13
N SER A 60 -13.05 12.62 -6.32
CA SER A 60 -13.95 13.61 -5.69
C SER A 60 -14.02 13.43 -4.18
N LYS A 61 -13.83 12.21 -3.69
CA LYS A 61 -13.83 11.87 -2.26
C LYS A 61 -12.42 11.69 -1.72
N LEU A 62 -11.39 11.76 -2.56
CA LEU A 62 -10.02 11.42 -2.23
C LEU A 62 -9.96 10.07 -1.51
N ARG A 63 -10.59 9.06 -2.11
CA ARG A 63 -10.76 7.74 -1.53
C ARG A 63 -10.32 6.66 -2.52
N ILE A 64 -9.59 5.67 -2.01
CA ILE A 64 -9.36 4.42 -2.75
C ILE A 64 -9.98 3.25 -1.99
N VAL A 65 -10.30 2.21 -2.73
CA VAL A 65 -10.73 0.92 -2.20
C VAL A 65 -9.77 -0.13 -2.72
N THR A 66 -9.21 -0.94 -1.83
CA THR A 66 -8.23 -1.96 -2.20
C THR A 66 -8.59 -3.32 -1.59
N THR A 67 -7.89 -4.35 -2.08
CA THR A 67 -7.89 -5.65 -1.41
C THR A 67 -7.18 -5.53 -0.07
N ASN A 68 -7.42 -6.50 0.81
CA ASN A 68 -6.82 -6.55 2.14
C ASN A 68 -5.56 -7.42 2.10
N CYS A 69 -4.43 -6.85 2.49
CA CYS A 69 -3.15 -7.55 2.58
C CYS A 69 -2.85 -8.12 3.98
N GLY A 70 -3.86 -8.20 4.82
CA GLY A 70 -3.72 -8.79 6.14
C GLY A 70 -3.41 -7.79 7.24
N VAL A 71 -2.81 -8.26 8.30
CA VAL A 71 -2.54 -7.47 9.50
C VAL A 71 -1.07 -7.13 9.61
N ARG A 72 -0.76 -6.07 10.37
CA ARG A 72 0.63 -5.67 10.61
C ARG A 72 1.42 -6.80 11.25
N VAL A 73 2.67 -6.94 10.82
CA VAL A 73 3.60 -7.87 11.45
C VAL A 73 4.15 -7.24 12.74
N GLU A 74 4.32 -8.06 13.78
CA GLU A 74 4.90 -7.62 15.03
C GLU A 74 6.42 -7.81 15.05
N HIS A 75 6.89 -8.84 14.34
CA HIS A 75 8.30 -9.20 14.28
C HIS A 75 8.71 -9.59 12.87
N LEU A 76 9.79 -8.99 12.40
CA LEU A 76 10.39 -9.32 11.12
C LEU A 76 11.87 -8.94 11.21
N ASP A 77 12.77 -9.89 10.91
CA ASP A 77 14.18 -9.58 11.00
C ASP A 77 14.61 -8.60 9.90
N ALA A 78 15.71 -7.89 10.15
CA ALA A 78 16.18 -6.82 9.28
C ALA A 78 16.55 -7.32 7.88
N GLU A 79 17.08 -8.52 7.77
CA GLU A 79 17.45 -9.10 6.49
C GLU A 79 16.20 -9.41 5.64
N ARG A 80 15.18 -10.02 6.25
CA ARG A 80 13.92 -10.30 5.56
C ARG A 80 13.22 -9.03 5.12
N LEU A 81 13.26 -8.01 5.97
CA LEU A 81 12.70 -6.70 5.64
C LEU A 81 13.39 -6.09 4.41
N ARG A 82 14.73 -6.11 4.37
CA ARG A 82 15.49 -5.61 3.22
C ARG A 82 15.17 -6.39 1.94
N GLU A 83 15.09 -7.72 2.04
CA GLU A 83 14.75 -8.57 0.89
C GLU A 83 13.40 -8.22 0.30
N LEU A 84 12.40 -7.98 1.15
CA LEU A 84 11.05 -7.65 0.72
C LEU A 84 11.01 -6.33 -0.07
N PHE A 85 11.66 -5.29 0.45
CA PHE A 85 11.70 -4.00 -0.24
C PHE A 85 12.61 -4.05 -1.48
N ALA A 86 13.64 -4.87 -1.49
CA ALA A 86 14.45 -5.10 -2.69
C ALA A 86 13.64 -5.81 -3.78
N GLU A 87 12.80 -6.77 -3.39
CA GLU A 87 11.89 -7.42 -4.33
C GLU A 87 10.92 -6.43 -4.95
N LEU A 88 10.39 -5.50 -4.15
CA LEU A 88 9.53 -4.42 -4.64
C LEU A 88 10.24 -3.56 -5.69
N GLU A 89 11.51 -3.24 -5.47
CA GLU A 89 12.31 -2.49 -6.45
C GLU A 89 12.47 -3.27 -7.76
N GLY A 90 12.45 -4.58 -7.70
CA GLY A 90 12.43 -5.42 -8.90
C GLY A 90 11.18 -5.25 -9.75
N PHE A 91 10.10 -4.76 -9.17
CA PHE A 91 8.87 -4.38 -9.88
C PHE A 91 8.86 -2.89 -10.27
N GLY A 92 9.95 -2.18 -10.01
CA GLY A 92 10.12 -0.81 -10.44
C GLY A 92 9.61 0.24 -9.47
N VAL A 93 9.40 -0.11 -8.22
CA VAL A 93 8.90 0.84 -7.20
C VAL A 93 9.85 0.90 -6.02
N ARG A 94 10.24 2.13 -5.65
CA ARG A 94 10.95 2.40 -4.41
C ARG A 94 9.99 2.95 -3.38
N HIS A 95 9.89 2.29 -2.24
CA HIS A 95 9.10 2.78 -1.13
C HIS A 95 9.86 3.91 -0.41
N ASP A 96 9.13 4.93 0.03
CA ASP A 96 9.72 6.05 0.76
C ASP A 96 10.01 5.74 2.22
N ASP A 97 9.42 4.67 2.73
CA ASP A 97 9.49 4.31 4.15
C ASP A 97 9.61 2.79 4.30
N CYS A 98 10.84 2.29 4.15
CA CYS A 98 11.15 0.86 4.18
C CYS A 98 11.22 0.37 5.62
N ASP A 99 10.13 0.48 6.33
CA ASP A 99 9.99 0.13 7.73
C ASP A 99 8.94 -0.98 7.91
N MET A 100 9.08 -1.74 8.99
CA MET A 100 8.18 -2.84 9.32
C MET A 100 6.72 -2.39 9.47
N ARG A 101 6.47 -1.13 9.82
CA ARG A 101 5.09 -0.60 9.93
C ARG A 101 4.33 -0.61 8.61
N ASN A 102 5.04 -0.71 7.49
CA ASN A 102 4.45 -0.80 6.16
C ASN A 102 4.43 -2.23 5.61
N VAL A 103 4.63 -3.20 6.48
CA VAL A 103 4.59 -4.62 6.13
C VAL A 103 3.43 -5.29 6.85
N THR A 104 2.67 -6.08 6.10
CA THR A 104 1.57 -6.89 6.63
C THR A 104 1.82 -8.35 6.33
N TYR A 105 1.09 -9.22 7.04
CA TYR A 105 1.08 -10.65 6.77
C TYR A 105 -0.31 -11.07 6.29
N ARG A 106 -0.36 -11.62 5.09
CA ARG A 106 -1.62 -12.10 4.50
C ARG A 106 -1.76 -13.58 4.78
N GLN A 107 -2.66 -13.91 5.69
CA GLN A 107 -2.81 -15.28 6.18
C GLN A 107 -3.32 -16.24 5.10
N SER A 108 -4.12 -15.73 4.15
CA SER A 108 -4.72 -16.58 3.11
C SER A 108 -3.68 -17.33 2.27
N ASP A 109 -2.50 -16.76 2.07
CA ASP A 109 -1.43 -17.39 1.29
C ASP A 109 -0.05 -17.35 1.99
N GLY A 110 0.00 -16.89 3.24
CA GLY A 110 1.25 -16.82 3.99
C GLY A 110 2.26 -15.84 3.44
N ARG A 111 1.80 -14.78 2.78
CA ARG A 111 2.67 -13.82 2.10
C ARG A 111 2.86 -12.56 2.93
N PHE A 112 4.11 -12.13 3.09
CA PHE A 112 4.39 -10.77 3.57
C PHE A 112 4.12 -9.79 2.43
N CYS A 113 3.40 -8.72 2.76
CA CYS A 113 2.98 -7.70 1.80
C CYS A 113 3.51 -6.33 2.21
N VAL A 114 3.61 -5.44 1.23
CA VAL A 114 3.98 -4.04 1.46
C VAL A 114 2.76 -3.16 1.18
N VAL A 115 2.55 -2.18 2.05
CA VAL A 115 1.42 -1.25 1.95
C VAL A 115 1.90 0.20 2.07
N ASP A 116 0.99 1.14 1.78
CA ASP A 116 1.19 2.59 1.96
C ASP A 116 2.18 3.19 0.97
N PHE A 117 1.69 3.44 -0.24
CA PHE A 117 2.51 3.91 -1.36
C PHE A 117 2.31 5.40 -1.69
N GLU A 118 1.80 6.20 -0.76
CA GLU A 118 1.49 7.62 -1.01
C GLU A 118 2.66 8.42 -1.56
N LEU A 119 3.87 8.12 -1.09
CA LEU A 119 5.08 8.86 -1.44
C LEU A 119 6.12 7.99 -2.17
N ALA A 120 5.70 6.82 -2.65
CA ALA A 120 6.59 5.92 -3.39
C ALA A 120 6.94 6.49 -4.77
N THR A 121 8.01 5.97 -5.35
CA THR A 121 8.55 6.45 -6.64
C THR A 121 8.66 5.28 -7.62
N ILE A 122 8.27 5.53 -8.88
CA ILE A 122 8.56 4.59 -9.96
C ILE A 122 10.00 4.80 -10.38
N LEU A 123 10.79 3.74 -10.37
CA LEU A 123 12.22 3.82 -10.70
C LEU A 123 12.45 4.09 -12.19
N PRO A 124 13.57 4.78 -12.54
CA PRO A 124 13.93 4.99 -13.95
C PRO A 124 14.01 3.65 -14.69
N GLY A 125 13.49 3.63 -15.91
CA GLY A 125 13.47 2.43 -16.75
C GLY A 125 12.23 1.57 -16.59
N PHE A 126 11.39 1.88 -15.61
CA PHE A 126 10.13 1.15 -15.37
C PHE A 126 8.89 1.97 -15.74
N GLU A 127 9.09 3.17 -16.18
CA GLU A 127 8.00 4.08 -16.53
C GLU A 127 7.22 3.66 -17.78
#